data_5704af8049aaf6f2a91087ca472f9e28
#
_entry.id   5704af8049aaf6f2a91087ca472f9e28
#
_cell.length_a   1.000
_cell.length_b   1.000
_cell.length_c   1.000
_cell.angle_alpha   90.00
_cell.angle_beta   90.00
_cell.angle_gamma   90.00
#
_symmetry.space_group_name_H-M   'P 1'
#
loop_
_entity.id
_entity.type
_entity.pdbx_description
1 polymer ?
#
loop_
_entity_poly.entity_id
_entity_poly.type
_entity_poly.pdbx_seq_one_letter_code
_entity_poly.pdbx_strand_id
1 'polypeptide(L)'
;MAEAELDDARRFGVPDAIGVALRTGGRLAGGREGVELLRAAVAAHDGTDGGLEHARAVLELGSALRRAGERTEARQVLREALDATSRIGASGLAERAHEELVTAGARPRRDRRMLSGRESLTSGEDRVATLAAQGLSNREIAERQFVTVKAVQWHLRNVYRKLDVSSRDELPVALGLEPGLRSAA
;
A
#
# COMPACT_ATOMS: atom_id res chain seq x y z
N MET A 1 22.50 7.79 -17.63
CA MET A 1 22.42 7.66 -16.14
C MET A 1 21.72 6.38 -15.75
N ALA A 2 20.48 6.13 -16.17
CA ALA A 2 19.78 4.87 -15.86
C ALA A 2 20.45 3.60 -16.44
N GLU A 3 21.06 3.69 -17.63
CA GLU A 3 21.82 2.58 -18.22
C GLU A 3 23.09 2.27 -17.42
N ALA A 4 23.80 3.28 -16.97
CA ALA A 4 25.01 3.10 -16.16
C ALA A 4 24.68 2.45 -14.80
N GLU A 5 23.58 2.85 -14.15
CA GLU A 5 23.11 2.23 -12.91
C GLU A 5 22.73 0.75 -13.13
N LEU A 6 22.11 0.43 -14.26
CA LEU A 6 21.75 -0.95 -14.59
C LEU A 6 22.99 -1.81 -14.85
N ASP A 7 23.99 -1.27 -15.55
CA ASP A 7 25.25 -1.97 -15.81
C ASP A 7 26.03 -2.21 -14.51
N ASP A 8 26.06 -1.25 -13.61
CA ASP A 8 26.68 -1.42 -12.29
C ASP A 8 25.92 -2.44 -11.45
N ALA A 9 24.58 -2.37 -11.41
CA ALA A 9 23.76 -3.33 -10.69
C ALA A 9 23.97 -4.78 -11.21
N ARG A 10 24.09 -4.95 -12.53
CA ARG A 10 24.39 -6.25 -13.16
C ARG A 10 25.77 -6.76 -12.79
N ARG A 11 26.78 -5.89 -12.72
CA ARG A 11 28.14 -6.25 -12.28
C ARG A 11 28.18 -6.75 -10.84
N PHE A 12 27.40 -6.14 -9.96
CA PHE A 12 27.29 -6.57 -8.56
C PHE A 12 26.45 -7.84 -8.40
N GLY A 13 25.58 -8.16 -9.37
CA GLY A 13 24.80 -9.40 -9.39
C GLY A 13 23.72 -9.49 -8.31
N VAL A 14 23.31 -8.36 -7.72
CA VAL A 14 22.26 -8.32 -6.68
C VAL A 14 20.90 -8.15 -7.33
N PRO A 15 19.99 -9.15 -7.28
CA PRO A 15 18.69 -9.11 -7.97
C PRO A 15 17.87 -7.88 -7.62
N ASP A 16 17.81 -7.49 -6.35
CA ASP A 16 17.05 -6.30 -5.92
C ASP A 16 17.60 -5.00 -6.52
N ALA A 17 18.92 -4.85 -6.60
CA ALA A 17 19.53 -3.69 -7.22
C ALA A 17 19.23 -3.62 -8.72
N ILE A 18 19.25 -4.76 -9.41
CA ILE A 18 18.87 -4.88 -10.83
C ILE A 18 17.41 -4.49 -11.00
N GLY A 19 16.50 -5.01 -10.17
CA GLY A 19 15.08 -4.68 -10.20
C GLY A 19 14.81 -3.20 -9.99
N VAL A 20 15.48 -2.56 -9.05
CA VAL A 20 15.35 -1.12 -8.78
C VAL A 20 15.86 -0.29 -9.97
N ALA A 21 17.02 -0.63 -10.56
CA ALA A 21 17.56 0.05 -11.73
C ALA A 21 16.65 -0.09 -12.96
N LEU A 22 16.14 -1.29 -13.23
CA LEU A 22 15.17 -1.56 -14.30
C LEU A 22 13.87 -0.78 -14.11
N ARG A 23 13.35 -0.73 -12.89
CA ARG A 23 12.14 0.04 -12.55
C ARG A 23 12.35 1.53 -12.81
N THR A 24 13.50 2.06 -12.40
CA THR A 24 13.85 3.46 -12.63
C THR A 24 13.96 3.76 -14.13
N GLY A 25 14.65 2.91 -14.88
CA GLY A 25 14.75 2.99 -16.35
C GLY A 25 13.38 2.95 -17.03
N GLY A 26 12.52 2.01 -16.63
CA GLY A 26 11.18 1.86 -17.16
C GLY A 26 10.26 3.07 -16.95
N ARG A 27 10.41 3.73 -15.81
CA ARG A 27 9.70 5.00 -15.53
C ARG A 27 10.16 6.14 -16.43
N LEU A 28 11.45 6.21 -16.69
CA LEU A 28 12.05 7.27 -17.53
C LEU A 28 11.78 7.05 -19.02
N ALA A 29 11.90 5.83 -19.51
CA ALA A 29 11.66 5.50 -20.90
C ALA A 29 10.18 5.69 -21.28
N GLY A 30 9.24 5.25 -20.45
CA GLY A 30 7.81 5.32 -20.75
C GLY A 30 7.42 4.47 -21.97
N GLY A 31 6.16 4.56 -22.39
CA GLY A 31 5.67 3.86 -23.56
C GLY A 31 5.90 2.35 -23.53
N ARG A 32 6.12 1.74 -24.68
CA ARG A 32 6.33 0.30 -24.82
C ARG A 32 7.63 -0.16 -24.17
N GLU A 33 8.72 0.56 -24.42
CA GLU A 33 10.02 0.28 -23.84
C GLU A 33 9.96 0.31 -22.29
N GLY A 34 9.26 1.31 -21.73
CA GLY A 34 9.06 1.40 -20.29
C GLY A 34 8.30 0.21 -19.72
N VAL A 35 7.31 -0.32 -20.43
CA VAL A 35 6.58 -1.53 -20.03
C VAL A 35 7.51 -2.75 -20.00
N GLU A 36 8.35 -2.94 -21.02
CA GLU A 36 9.29 -4.06 -21.08
C GLU A 36 10.31 -4.00 -19.93
N LEU A 37 10.87 -2.82 -19.66
CA LEU A 37 11.79 -2.63 -18.54
C LEU A 37 11.11 -2.90 -17.19
N LEU A 38 9.85 -2.48 -17.03
CA LEU A 38 9.09 -2.74 -15.80
C LEU A 38 8.73 -4.23 -15.64
N ARG A 39 8.47 -4.97 -16.73
CA ARG A 39 8.32 -6.43 -16.68
C ARG A 39 9.60 -7.10 -16.22
N ALA A 40 10.74 -6.67 -16.77
CA ALA A 40 12.04 -7.18 -16.34
C ALA A 40 12.34 -6.82 -14.88
N ALA A 41 11.91 -5.65 -14.40
CA ALA A 41 12.04 -5.27 -13.01
C ALA A 41 11.24 -6.20 -12.08
N VAL A 42 10.00 -6.54 -12.44
CA VAL A 42 9.19 -7.49 -11.66
C VAL A 42 9.88 -8.85 -11.61
N ALA A 43 10.33 -9.37 -12.76
CA ALA A 43 11.01 -10.67 -12.84
C ALA A 43 12.33 -10.69 -12.04
N ALA A 44 13.06 -9.58 -11.95
CA ALA A 44 14.31 -9.50 -11.18
C ALA A 44 14.08 -9.69 -9.67
N HIS A 45 12.89 -9.39 -9.17
CA HIS A 45 12.52 -9.59 -7.76
C HIS A 45 11.92 -10.97 -7.47
N ASP A 46 11.71 -11.83 -8.49
CA ASP A 46 11.18 -13.16 -8.27
C ASP A 46 12.15 -14.00 -7.41
N GLY A 47 11.63 -14.55 -6.32
CA GLY A 47 12.41 -15.37 -5.40
C GLY A 47 13.30 -14.59 -4.42
N THR A 48 13.17 -13.27 -4.34
CA THR A 48 13.84 -12.43 -3.34
C THR A 48 12.91 -12.09 -2.18
N ASP A 49 13.49 -11.74 -1.01
CA ASP A 49 12.73 -11.20 0.13
C ASP A 49 12.34 -9.71 -0.07
N GLY A 50 12.58 -9.15 -1.25
CA GLY A 50 12.40 -7.75 -1.61
C GLY A 50 10.93 -7.30 -1.74
N GLY A 51 10.07 -7.75 -0.84
CA GLY A 51 8.62 -7.57 -0.91
C GLY A 51 8.15 -6.14 -1.20
N LEU A 52 8.84 -5.12 -0.68
CA LEU A 52 8.49 -3.72 -0.93
C LEU A 52 8.88 -3.29 -2.36
N GLU A 53 10.08 -3.61 -2.83
CA GLU A 53 10.54 -3.23 -4.17
C GLU A 53 9.81 -4.01 -5.25
N HIS A 54 9.52 -5.29 -5.03
CA HIS A 54 8.64 -6.08 -5.90
C HIS A 54 7.25 -5.43 -5.99
N ALA A 55 6.61 -5.12 -4.86
CA ALA A 55 5.29 -4.48 -4.84
C ALA A 55 5.28 -3.13 -5.58
N ARG A 56 6.36 -2.34 -5.47
CA ARG A 56 6.54 -1.10 -6.24
C ARG A 56 6.67 -1.38 -7.74
N ALA A 57 7.47 -2.38 -8.14
CA ALA A 57 7.65 -2.73 -9.55
C ALA A 57 6.33 -3.18 -10.19
N VAL A 58 5.57 -4.04 -9.52
CA VAL A 58 4.25 -4.52 -9.98
C VAL A 58 3.25 -3.35 -10.11
N LEU A 59 3.20 -2.43 -9.13
CA LEU A 59 2.34 -1.25 -9.20
C LEU A 59 2.70 -0.35 -10.39
N GLU A 60 3.98 -0.10 -10.61
CA GLU A 60 4.44 0.76 -11.71
C GLU A 60 4.22 0.12 -13.08
N LEU A 61 4.38 -1.21 -13.19
CA LEU A 61 4.03 -1.96 -14.39
C LEU A 61 2.53 -1.82 -14.71
N GLY A 62 1.66 -2.05 -13.74
CA GLY A 62 0.23 -1.91 -13.93
C GLY A 62 -0.19 -0.49 -14.34
N SER A 63 0.45 0.53 -13.76
CA SER A 63 0.24 1.93 -14.14
C SER A 63 0.73 2.23 -15.57
N ALA A 64 1.86 1.65 -15.98
CA ALA A 64 2.40 1.81 -17.33
C ALA A 64 1.51 1.13 -18.38
N LEU A 65 1.06 -0.10 -18.12
CA LEU A 65 0.10 -0.84 -18.97
C LEU A 65 -1.21 -0.06 -19.16
N ARG A 66 -1.74 0.54 -18.09
CA ARG A 66 -2.94 1.38 -18.18
C ARG A 66 -2.71 2.57 -19.11
N ARG A 67 -1.56 3.26 -18.98
CA ARG A 67 -1.21 4.40 -19.85
C ARG A 67 -1.00 3.96 -21.31
N ALA A 68 -0.49 2.75 -21.52
CA ALA A 68 -0.34 2.16 -22.84
C ALA A 68 -1.68 1.69 -23.47
N GLY A 69 -2.79 1.75 -22.71
CA GLY A 69 -4.11 1.33 -23.18
C GLY A 69 -4.40 -0.16 -22.99
N GLU A 70 -3.48 -0.93 -22.47
CA GLU A 70 -3.58 -2.37 -22.22
C GLU A 70 -4.43 -2.67 -20.97
N ARG A 71 -5.67 -2.20 -20.98
CA ARG A 71 -6.55 -2.14 -19.81
C ARG A 71 -6.82 -3.51 -19.15
N THR A 72 -6.87 -4.58 -19.93
CA THR A 72 -7.16 -5.92 -19.38
C THR A 72 -6.01 -6.40 -18.55
N GLU A 73 -4.80 -6.33 -19.07
CA GLU A 73 -3.59 -6.73 -18.36
C GLU A 73 -3.30 -5.78 -17.20
N ALA A 74 -3.43 -4.47 -17.42
CA ALA A 74 -3.28 -3.48 -16.36
C ALA A 74 -4.14 -3.80 -15.13
N ARG A 75 -5.40 -4.18 -15.33
CA ARG A 75 -6.30 -4.56 -14.22
C ARG A 75 -5.86 -5.81 -13.48
N GLN A 76 -5.28 -6.77 -14.20
CA GLN A 76 -4.72 -7.97 -13.56
C GLN A 76 -3.52 -7.61 -12.70
N VAL A 77 -2.52 -6.96 -13.29
CA VAL A 77 -1.28 -6.56 -12.61
C VAL A 77 -1.55 -5.61 -11.44
N LEU A 78 -2.51 -4.69 -11.57
CA LEU A 78 -2.89 -3.78 -10.48
C LEU A 78 -3.59 -4.50 -9.32
N ARG A 79 -4.31 -5.61 -9.55
CA ARG A 79 -4.82 -6.46 -8.46
C ARG A 79 -3.68 -7.14 -7.72
N GLU A 80 -2.72 -7.69 -8.45
CA GLU A 80 -1.50 -8.29 -7.87
C GLU A 80 -0.72 -7.26 -7.03
N ALA A 81 -0.59 -6.02 -7.54
CA ALA A 81 0.01 -4.92 -6.79
C ALA A 81 -0.75 -4.60 -5.50
N LEU A 82 -2.09 -4.54 -5.57
CA LEU A 82 -2.94 -4.28 -4.41
C LEU A 82 -2.78 -5.37 -3.34
N ASP A 83 -2.76 -6.63 -3.76
CA ASP A 83 -2.58 -7.78 -2.87
C ASP A 83 -1.18 -7.80 -2.26
N ALA A 84 -0.13 -7.53 -3.05
CA ALA A 84 1.25 -7.49 -2.59
C ALA A 84 1.46 -6.35 -1.57
N THR A 85 1.00 -5.13 -1.90
CA THR A 85 1.12 -3.96 -1.02
C THR A 85 0.32 -4.10 0.27
N SER A 86 -0.85 -4.77 0.21
CA SER A 86 -1.68 -5.06 1.38
C SER A 86 -1.01 -6.06 2.32
N ARG A 87 -0.42 -7.14 1.79
CA ARG A 87 0.30 -8.16 2.58
C ARG A 87 1.46 -7.58 3.38
N ILE A 88 2.24 -6.68 2.78
CA ILE A 88 3.39 -6.05 3.46
C ILE A 88 3.00 -4.84 4.31
N GLY A 89 1.71 -4.49 4.39
CA GLY A 89 1.24 -3.34 5.16
C GLY A 89 1.62 -1.97 4.57
N ALA A 90 2.00 -1.89 3.29
CA ALA A 90 2.38 -0.66 2.61
C ALA A 90 1.12 0.13 2.19
N SER A 91 0.41 0.72 3.17
CA SER A 91 -0.91 1.34 2.99
C SER A 91 -0.94 2.41 1.89
N GLY A 92 0.07 3.27 1.79
CA GLY A 92 0.14 4.31 0.75
C GLY A 92 0.29 3.73 -0.66
N LEU A 93 1.01 2.61 -0.82
CA LEU A 93 1.11 1.92 -2.11
C LEU A 93 -0.18 1.15 -2.43
N ALA A 94 -0.82 0.54 -1.44
CA ALA A 94 -2.08 -0.15 -1.62
C ALA A 94 -3.21 0.80 -2.05
N GLU A 95 -3.25 2.02 -1.48
CA GLU A 95 -4.19 3.04 -1.90
C GLU A 95 -3.95 3.47 -3.34
N ARG A 96 -2.69 3.73 -3.69
CA ARG A 96 -2.32 4.08 -5.06
C ARG A 96 -2.64 2.96 -6.06
N ALA A 97 -2.41 1.69 -5.71
CA ALA A 97 -2.81 0.54 -6.52
C ALA A 97 -4.33 0.48 -6.73
N HIS A 98 -5.09 0.78 -5.68
CA HIS A 98 -6.54 0.86 -5.75
C HIS A 98 -7.03 1.98 -6.67
N GLU A 99 -6.45 3.18 -6.57
CA GLU A 99 -6.79 4.32 -7.43
C GLU A 99 -6.50 4.03 -8.91
N GLU A 100 -5.33 3.46 -9.19
CA GLU A 100 -4.94 3.05 -10.55
C GLU A 100 -5.87 1.97 -11.09
N LEU A 101 -6.30 1.02 -10.26
CA LEU A 101 -7.23 -0.04 -10.62
C LEU A 101 -8.62 0.52 -10.97
N VAL A 102 -9.12 1.47 -10.19
CA VAL A 102 -10.37 2.19 -10.48
C VAL A 102 -10.24 2.96 -11.79
N THR A 103 -9.13 3.65 -12.00
CA THR A 103 -8.85 4.41 -13.22
C THR A 103 -8.76 3.50 -14.46
N ALA A 104 -8.27 2.26 -14.30
CA ALA A 104 -8.27 1.23 -15.34
C ALA A 104 -9.67 0.67 -15.68
N GLY A 105 -10.72 1.22 -15.04
CA GLY A 105 -12.12 0.81 -15.26
C GLY A 105 -12.49 -0.47 -14.52
N ALA A 106 -11.69 -0.92 -13.57
CA ALA A 106 -12.12 -1.96 -12.65
C ALA A 106 -13.12 -1.36 -11.66
N ARG A 107 -14.13 -2.15 -11.33
CA ARG A 107 -14.89 -1.94 -10.10
C ARG A 107 -14.35 -2.96 -9.10
N PRO A 108 -13.30 -2.65 -8.36
CA PRO A 108 -12.79 -3.57 -7.36
C PRO A 108 -13.94 -3.79 -6.39
N ARG A 109 -14.56 -4.97 -6.44
CA ARG A 109 -15.36 -5.42 -5.33
C ARG A 109 -14.38 -5.49 -4.18
N ARG A 110 -14.52 -4.58 -3.24
CA ARG A 110 -13.91 -4.77 -1.93
C ARG A 110 -14.36 -6.14 -1.49
N ASP A 111 -13.44 -7.08 -1.45
CA ASP A 111 -13.71 -8.38 -0.84
C ASP A 111 -13.95 -8.13 0.65
N ARG A 112 -15.16 -7.63 0.94
CA ARG A 112 -15.71 -7.47 2.28
C ARG A 112 -15.83 -8.82 3.01
N ARG A 113 -15.54 -9.92 2.30
CA ARG A 113 -15.72 -11.28 2.82
C ARG A 113 -14.49 -11.86 3.51
N MET A 114 -13.31 -11.28 3.36
CA MET A 114 -12.08 -11.90 3.89
C MET A 114 -11.51 -11.26 5.14
N LEU A 115 -11.85 -9.99 5.46
CA LEU A 115 -11.35 -9.34 6.66
C LEU A 115 -12.48 -8.49 7.27
N SER A 116 -13.20 -9.05 8.21
CA SER A 116 -14.12 -8.30 9.08
C SER A 116 -13.43 -8.01 10.42
N GLY A 117 -13.71 -6.84 10.98
CA GLY A 117 -13.17 -6.46 12.28
C GLY A 117 -11.70 -5.98 12.23
N ARG A 118 -11.00 -6.12 13.34
CA ARG A 118 -9.63 -5.62 13.56
C ARG A 118 -8.61 -6.10 12.53
N GLU A 119 -8.77 -7.32 12.02
CA GLU A 119 -7.89 -7.91 10.99
C GLU A 119 -7.95 -7.17 9.65
N SER A 120 -8.99 -6.37 9.41
CA SER A 120 -9.12 -5.53 8.21
C SER A 120 -8.24 -4.27 8.24
N LEU A 121 -7.67 -3.95 9.40
CA LEU A 121 -6.86 -2.76 9.59
C LEU A 121 -5.40 -3.00 9.18
N THR A 122 -4.81 -2.02 8.52
CA THR A 122 -3.35 -1.98 8.36
C THR A 122 -2.68 -1.70 9.70
N SER A 123 -1.38 -2.02 9.83
CA SER A 123 -0.62 -1.74 11.06
C SER A 123 -0.66 -0.27 11.49
N GLY A 124 -0.73 0.67 10.53
CA GLY A 124 -0.88 2.10 10.83
C GLY A 124 -2.27 2.45 11.33
N GLU A 125 -3.29 1.92 10.68
CA GLU A 125 -4.69 2.10 11.10
C GLU A 125 -4.95 1.47 12.46
N ASP A 126 -4.43 0.27 12.73
CA ASP A 126 -4.59 -0.41 14.02
C ASP A 126 -3.91 0.38 15.16
N ARG A 127 -2.70 0.90 14.95
CA ARG A 127 -2.04 1.77 15.95
C ARG A 127 -2.86 3.03 16.24
N VAL A 128 -3.32 3.72 15.19
CA VAL A 128 -4.12 4.93 15.35
C VAL A 128 -5.47 4.61 16.01
N ALA A 129 -6.13 3.52 15.62
CA ALA A 129 -7.39 3.08 16.18
C ALA A 129 -7.25 2.71 17.66
N THR A 130 -6.19 2.00 18.03
CA THR A 130 -5.90 1.62 19.43
C THR A 130 -5.69 2.86 20.31
N LEU A 131 -4.88 3.83 19.86
CA LEU A 131 -4.65 5.06 20.59
C LEU A 131 -5.94 5.90 20.71
N ALA A 132 -6.75 5.92 19.65
CA ALA A 132 -8.04 6.59 19.67
C ALA A 132 -9.02 5.92 20.64
N ALA A 133 -9.06 4.59 20.69
CA ALA A 133 -9.86 3.82 21.64
C ALA A 133 -9.44 4.03 23.10
N GLN A 134 -8.15 4.35 23.32
CA GLN A 134 -7.61 4.73 24.64
C GLN A 134 -7.97 6.17 25.06
N GLY A 135 -8.68 6.93 24.22
CA GLY A 135 -9.15 8.27 24.54
C GLY A 135 -8.19 9.40 24.12
N LEU A 136 -7.05 9.11 23.48
CA LEU A 136 -6.12 10.15 23.04
C LEU A 136 -6.75 11.02 21.94
N SER A 137 -6.58 12.33 22.00
CA SER A 137 -7.00 13.25 20.95
C SER A 137 -6.20 13.03 19.65
N ASN A 138 -6.70 13.51 18.53
CA ASN A 138 -5.99 13.42 17.25
C ASN A 138 -4.62 14.12 17.27
N ARG A 139 -4.47 15.15 18.11
CA ARG A 139 -3.21 15.87 18.27
C ARG A 139 -2.20 15.02 19.05
N GLU A 140 -2.60 14.40 20.15
CA GLU A 140 -1.75 13.52 20.95
C GLU A 140 -1.33 12.27 20.15
N ILE A 141 -2.25 11.72 19.35
CA ILE A 141 -1.92 10.61 18.43
C ILE A 141 -0.89 11.05 17.39
N ALA A 142 -1.07 12.24 16.80
CA ALA A 142 -0.16 12.79 15.81
C ALA A 142 1.26 12.98 16.39
N GLU A 143 1.36 13.54 17.57
CA GLU A 143 2.62 13.74 18.30
C GLU A 143 3.28 12.38 18.61
N ARG A 144 2.52 11.41 19.12
CA ARG A 144 3.03 10.09 19.50
C ARG A 144 3.47 9.22 18.33
N GLN A 145 2.86 9.40 17.17
CA GLN A 145 3.17 8.65 15.94
C GLN A 145 4.10 9.39 14.99
N PHE A 146 4.54 10.61 15.34
CA PHE A 146 5.37 11.49 14.50
C PHE A 146 4.75 11.75 13.11
N VAL A 147 3.43 11.97 13.08
CA VAL A 147 2.67 12.27 11.86
C VAL A 147 1.86 13.56 12.00
N THR A 148 1.25 14.02 10.92
CA THR A 148 0.36 15.19 10.98
C THR A 148 -1.02 14.81 11.51
N VAL A 149 -1.72 15.77 12.15
CA VAL A 149 -3.12 15.60 12.58
C VAL A 149 -4.01 15.21 11.39
N LYS A 150 -3.71 15.73 10.20
CA LYS A 150 -4.45 15.41 8.98
C LYS A 150 -4.29 13.93 8.58
N ALA A 151 -3.10 13.36 8.77
CA ALA A 151 -2.86 11.94 8.57
C ALA A 151 -3.65 11.06 9.55
N VAL A 152 -3.70 11.46 10.84
CA VAL A 152 -4.51 10.77 11.86
C VAL A 152 -5.99 10.79 11.49
N GLN A 153 -6.52 11.93 11.08
CA GLN A 153 -7.93 12.06 10.63
C GLN A 153 -8.23 11.15 9.44
N TRP A 154 -7.29 11.05 8.50
CA TRP A 154 -7.42 10.18 7.34
C TRP A 154 -7.44 8.70 7.76
N HIS A 155 -6.51 8.27 8.63
CA HIS A 155 -6.50 6.92 9.18
C HIS A 155 -7.81 6.58 9.92
N LEU A 156 -8.31 7.46 10.78
CA LEU A 156 -9.56 7.24 11.50
C LEU A 156 -10.76 7.11 10.58
N ARG A 157 -10.85 7.92 9.52
CA ARG A 157 -11.91 7.76 8.50
C ARG A 157 -11.88 6.36 7.87
N ASN A 158 -10.70 5.84 7.56
CA ASN A 158 -10.55 4.50 7.00
C ASN A 158 -10.88 3.41 8.01
N VAL A 159 -10.46 3.58 9.27
CA VAL A 159 -10.79 2.68 10.38
C VAL A 159 -12.29 2.58 10.57
N TYR A 160 -13.00 3.72 10.71
CA TYR A 160 -14.46 3.74 10.89
C TYR A 160 -15.17 3.00 9.78
N ARG A 161 -14.77 3.23 8.54
CA ARG A 161 -15.33 2.53 7.39
C ARG A 161 -15.04 1.03 7.39
N LYS A 162 -13.85 0.60 7.82
CA LYS A 162 -13.42 -0.81 7.82
C LYS A 162 -14.05 -1.60 8.95
N LEU A 163 -14.20 -0.98 10.10
CA LEU A 163 -14.83 -1.58 11.28
C LEU A 163 -16.35 -1.44 11.29
N ASP A 164 -16.92 -0.68 10.34
CA ASP A 164 -18.36 -0.36 10.25
C ASP A 164 -18.86 0.34 11.51
N VAL A 165 -18.08 1.28 12.06
CA VAL A 165 -18.41 2.10 13.21
C VAL A 165 -18.62 3.55 12.81
N SER A 166 -19.50 4.25 13.52
CA SER A 166 -19.90 5.63 13.21
C SER A 166 -19.21 6.65 14.10
N SER A 167 -18.71 6.22 15.25
CA SER A 167 -18.15 7.10 16.27
C SER A 167 -16.86 6.55 16.88
N ARG A 168 -16.13 7.43 17.56
CA ARG A 168 -14.91 7.08 18.28
C ARG A 168 -15.20 6.17 19.48
N ASP A 169 -16.34 6.36 20.11
CA ASP A 169 -16.74 5.63 21.31
C ASP A 169 -17.03 4.15 21.02
N GLU A 170 -17.29 3.80 19.77
CA GLU A 170 -17.49 2.42 19.32
C GLU A 170 -16.18 1.66 19.09
N LEU A 171 -15.03 2.36 18.98
CA LEU A 171 -13.73 1.76 18.67
C LEU A 171 -13.29 0.70 19.70
N PRO A 172 -13.42 0.90 21.04
CA PRO A 172 -12.99 -0.10 22.01
C PRO A 172 -13.66 -1.45 21.76
N VAL A 173 -14.97 -1.46 21.57
CA VAL A 173 -15.76 -2.66 21.31
C VAL A 173 -15.38 -3.29 19.98
N ALA A 174 -15.28 -2.51 18.90
CA ALA A 174 -14.94 -2.97 17.57
C ALA A 174 -13.51 -3.56 17.46
N LEU A 175 -12.61 -3.11 18.33
CA LEU A 175 -11.23 -3.61 18.42
C LEU A 175 -11.06 -4.79 19.39
N GLY A 176 -12.15 -5.21 20.07
CA GLY A 176 -12.09 -6.24 21.11
C GLY A 176 -11.28 -5.82 22.34
N LEU A 177 -11.19 -4.51 22.59
CA LEU A 177 -10.56 -3.97 23.78
C LEU A 177 -11.62 -3.91 24.89
N GLU A 178 -11.32 -4.51 26.05
CA GLU A 178 -12.17 -4.31 27.24
C GLU A 178 -12.32 -2.81 27.50
N PRO A 179 -13.54 -2.31 27.81
CA PRO A 179 -13.73 -0.93 28.16
C PRO A 179 -12.92 -0.65 29.44
N GLY A 180 -11.68 -0.16 29.24
CA GLY A 180 -10.82 0.21 30.37
C GLY A 180 -11.53 1.22 31.24
N LEU A 181 -11.65 0.92 32.55
CA LEU A 181 -12.07 1.84 33.58
C LEU A 181 -11.42 3.22 33.30
N ARG A 182 -12.27 4.20 33.03
CA ARG A 182 -11.83 5.59 33.03
C ARG A 182 -11.21 5.82 34.39
N SER A 183 -9.90 5.96 34.44
CA SER A 183 -9.23 6.42 35.66
C SER A 183 -9.77 7.81 35.97
N ALA A 184 -10.67 7.89 36.93
CA ALA A 184 -11.07 9.14 37.53
C ALA A 184 -9.88 9.66 38.33
N ALA A 185 -9.33 10.76 37.93
CA ALA A 185 -8.50 11.67 38.72
C ALA A 185 -8.74 13.10 38.21
#